data_2feb6692c0f45fb129a3ed927e2ba728
#
_entry.id   2feb6692c0f45fb129a3ed927e2ba728
#
_cell.length_a   1.000
_cell.length_b   1.000
_cell.length_c   1.000
_cell.angle_alpha   90.00
_cell.angle_beta   90.00
_cell.angle_gamma   90.00
#
_symmetry.space_group_name_H-M   'P 1'
#
loop_
_entity.id
_entity.type
_entity.pdbx_description
1 polymer ?
#
loop_
_entity_poly.entity_id
_entity_poly.type
_entity_poly.pdbx_seq_one_letter_code
_entity_poly.pdbx_strand_id
1 'polypeptide(L)'
;MEYDGYDEIVRAWIQGVYDSRGNDAKRTLKLCYDIEQYAMKKNDPKLLGFAYYYSAETYYLLNESEKFFFCISKGVSYLNESNQWEFVARAYNLMAITAINRGNEPIALDYYLTGLNFCTKYQLK
;
A
#
# COMPACT_ATOMS: atom_id res chain seq x y z
N MET A 1 -9.57 3.67 16.39
CA MET A 1 -8.85 3.18 15.21
C MET A 1 -8.88 4.21 14.10
N GLU A 2 -7.92 4.14 13.20
CA GLU A 2 -7.74 5.13 12.12
C GLU A 2 -8.96 5.26 11.19
N TYR A 3 -9.79 4.22 11.11
CA TYR A 3 -10.89 4.18 10.15
C TYR A 3 -12.27 4.20 10.81
N ASP A 4 -12.33 4.56 12.08
CA ASP A 4 -13.59 4.59 12.85
C ASP A 4 -14.62 5.59 12.30
N GLY A 5 -14.14 6.66 11.64
CA GLY A 5 -15.03 7.66 11.06
C GLY A 5 -15.73 7.25 9.77
N TYR A 6 -15.39 6.09 9.20
CA TYR A 6 -15.98 5.62 7.96
C TYR A 6 -17.27 4.84 8.21
N ASP A 7 -18.11 4.78 7.16
CA ASP A 7 -19.33 4.01 7.19
C ASP A 7 -19.07 2.55 7.53
N GLU A 8 -20.07 1.90 8.10
CA GLU A 8 -19.98 0.51 8.52
C GLU A 8 -19.54 -0.43 7.39
N ILE A 9 -20.08 -0.21 6.16
CA ILE A 9 -19.71 -1.05 5.01
C ILE A 9 -18.22 -0.88 4.65
N VAL A 10 -17.71 0.35 4.71
CA VAL A 10 -16.30 0.62 4.42
C VAL A 10 -15.41 -0.04 5.48
N ARG A 11 -15.77 0.09 6.75
CA ARG A 11 -15.02 -0.57 7.83
C ARG A 11 -15.02 -2.09 7.69
N ALA A 12 -16.14 -2.66 7.22
CA ALA A 12 -16.22 -4.10 6.95
C ALA A 12 -15.27 -4.51 5.81
N TRP A 13 -15.18 -3.72 4.74
CA TRP A 13 -14.22 -3.97 3.65
C TRP A 13 -12.78 -3.92 4.17
N ILE A 14 -12.45 -2.91 4.97
CA ILE A 14 -11.12 -2.75 5.55
C ILE A 14 -10.76 -3.96 6.42
N GLN A 15 -11.67 -4.37 7.28
CA GLN A 15 -11.47 -5.56 8.11
C GLN A 15 -11.29 -6.80 7.25
N GLY A 16 -12.07 -6.93 6.18
CA GLY A 16 -11.94 -8.04 5.24
C GLY A 16 -10.56 -8.09 4.58
N VAL A 17 -9.98 -6.93 4.25
CA VAL A 17 -8.61 -6.87 3.73
C VAL A 17 -7.63 -7.37 4.78
N TYR A 18 -7.74 -6.92 6.03
CA TYR A 18 -6.86 -7.39 7.10
C TYR A 18 -6.98 -8.90 7.32
N ASP A 19 -8.20 -9.44 7.22
CA ASP A 19 -8.43 -10.88 7.43
C ASP A 19 -7.93 -11.74 6.27
N SER A 20 -7.96 -11.22 5.04
CA SER A 20 -7.64 -12.00 3.84
C SER A 20 -6.21 -11.81 3.34
N ARG A 21 -5.53 -10.73 3.74
CA ARG A 21 -4.18 -10.46 3.25
C ARG A 21 -3.23 -11.63 3.60
N GLY A 22 -2.46 -12.04 2.59
CA GLY A 22 -1.50 -13.12 2.76
C GLY A 22 -2.08 -14.53 2.70
N ASN A 23 -3.41 -14.70 2.69
CA ASN A 23 -4.02 -16.03 2.64
C ASN A 23 -5.11 -16.18 1.57
N ASP A 24 -5.72 -15.11 1.11
CA ASP A 24 -6.75 -15.16 0.05
C ASP A 24 -6.58 -13.94 -0.86
N ALA A 25 -5.71 -14.08 -1.84
CA ALA A 25 -5.36 -12.99 -2.76
C ALA A 25 -6.56 -12.49 -3.55
N LYS A 26 -7.38 -13.40 -4.03
CA LYS A 26 -8.56 -13.03 -4.84
C LYS A 26 -9.54 -12.17 -4.04
N ARG A 27 -9.81 -12.58 -2.81
CA ARG A 27 -10.68 -11.81 -1.92
C ARG A 27 -10.08 -10.44 -1.58
N THR A 28 -8.78 -10.41 -1.27
CA THR A 28 -8.09 -9.15 -0.95
C THR A 28 -8.19 -8.16 -2.11
N LEU A 29 -7.91 -8.62 -3.33
CA LEU A 29 -7.98 -7.75 -4.52
C LEU A 29 -9.38 -7.26 -4.78
N LYS A 30 -10.40 -8.10 -4.61
CA LYS A 30 -11.79 -7.71 -4.79
C LYS A 30 -12.20 -6.63 -3.78
N LEU A 31 -11.85 -6.82 -2.53
CA LEU A 31 -12.15 -5.83 -1.47
C LEU A 31 -11.42 -4.51 -1.72
N CYS A 32 -10.16 -4.57 -2.14
CA CYS A 32 -9.39 -3.38 -2.49
C CYS A 32 -10.02 -2.65 -3.68
N TYR A 33 -10.52 -3.38 -4.67
CA TYR A 33 -11.23 -2.78 -5.78
C TYR A 33 -12.48 -2.02 -5.32
N ASP A 34 -13.28 -2.63 -4.44
CA ASP A 34 -14.49 -2.00 -3.91
C ASP A 34 -14.15 -0.72 -3.12
N ILE A 35 -13.11 -0.78 -2.29
CA ILE A 35 -12.62 0.38 -1.53
C ILE A 35 -12.14 1.48 -2.50
N GLU A 36 -11.39 1.11 -3.53
CA GLU A 36 -10.89 2.05 -4.52
C GLU A 36 -12.03 2.79 -5.23
N GLN A 37 -13.05 2.06 -5.68
CA GLN A 37 -14.19 2.67 -6.36
C GLN A 37 -14.94 3.65 -5.44
N TYR A 38 -15.16 3.26 -4.20
CA TYR A 38 -15.78 4.14 -3.20
C TYR A 38 -14.92 5.39 -2.95
N ALA A 39 -13.62 5.18 -2.75
CA ALA A 39 -12.69 6.26 -2.43
C ALA A 39 -12.55 7.27 -3.58
N MET A 40 -12.58 6.79 -4.82
CA MET A 40 -12.55 7.69 -5.98
C MET A 40 -13.77 8.59 -6.02
N LYS A 41 -14.95 8.05 -5.74
CA LYS A 41 -16.20 8.84 -5.70
C LYS A 41 -16.18 9.87 -4.60
N LYS A 42 -15.53 9.57 -3.47
CA LYS A 42 -15.47 10.45 -2.31
C LYS A 42 -14.25 11.37 -2.31
N ASN A 43 -13.37 11.26 -3.30
CA ASN A 43 -12.08 11.98 -3.34
C ASN A 43 -11.31 11.79 -2.03
N ASP A 44 -11.13 10.55 -1.60
CA ASP A 44 -10.51 10.19 -0.33
C ASP A 44 -9.12 9.60 -0.54
N PRO A 45 -8.05 10.40 -0.47
CA PRO A 45 -6.69 9.90 -0.71
C PRO A 45 -6.23 8.88 0.32
N LYS A 46 -6.71 8.95 1.56
CA LYS A 46 -6.34 7.99 2.59
C LYS A 46 -6.83 6.59 2.24
N LEU A 47 -8.10 6.48 1.82
CA LEU A 47 -8.66 5.20 1.39
C LEU A 47 -8.04 4.71 0.08
N LEU A 48 -7.78 5.62 -0.87
CA LEU A 48 -7.10 5.26 -2.12
C LEU A 48 -5.72 4.69 -1.84
N GLY A 49 -4.97 5.34 -0.95
CA GLY A 49 -3.67 4.85 -0.53
C GLY A 49 -3.74 3.47 0.10
N PHE A 50 -4.72 3.25 0.96
CA PHE A 50 -4.97 1.95 1.59
C PHE A 50 -5.22 0.86 0.53
N ALA A 51 -6.13 1.13 -0.40
CA ALA A 51 -6.51 0.14 -1.42
C ALA A 51 -5.32 -0.20 -2.34
N TYR A 52 -4.60 0.81 -2.80
CA TYR A 52 -3.44 0.58 -3.67
C TYR A 52 -2.30 -0.13 -2.93
N TYR A 53 -2.06 0.23 -1.67
CA TYR A 53 -1.01 -0.42 -0.89
C TYR A 53 -1.27 -1.92 -0.73
N TYR A 54 -2.49 -2.30 -0.32
CA TYR A 54 -2.79 -3.72 -0.10
C TYR A 54 -2.97 -4.50 -1.41
N SER A 55 -3.40 -3.84 -2.49
CA SER A 55 -3.34 -4.45 -3.82
C SER A 55 -1.88 -4.74 -4.21
N ALA A 56 -1.00 -3.77 -3.99
CA ALA A 56 0.42 -3.93 -4.28
C ALA A 56 1.04 -5.05 -3.45
N GLU A 57 0.76 -5.09 -2.15
CA GLU A 57 1.26 -6.18 -1.28
C GLU A 57 0.82 -7.54 -1.81
N THR A 58 -0.42 -7.64 -2.25
CA THR A 58 -0.96 -8.89 -2.80
C THR A 58 -0.22 -9.29 -4.07
N TYR A 59 0.01 -8.34 -4.99
CA TYR A 59 0.79 -8.62 -6.20
C TYR A 59 2.25 -8.95 -5.89
N TYR A 60 2.82 -8.32 -4.87
CA TYR A 60 4.14 -8.67 -4.37
C TYR A 60 4.20 -10.15 -3.96
N LEU A 61 3.22 -10.60 -3.17
CA LEU A 61 3.15 -11.99 -2.71
C LEU A 61 2.90 -12.98 -3.86
N LEU A 62 2.23 -12.53 -4.91
CA LEU A 62 1.98 -13.34 -6.12
C LEU A 62 3.15 -13.30 -7.11
N ASN A 63 4.22 -12.59 -6.81
CA ASN A 63 5.37 -12.42 -7.70
C ASN A 63 5.03 -11.72 -9.02
N GLU A 64 4.02 -10.86 -9.02
CA GLU A 64 3.64 -10.08 -10.20
C GLU A 64 4.22 -8.67 -10.11
N SER A 65 5.50 -8.55 -10.42
CA SER A 65 6.29 -7.34 -10.19
C SER A 65 5.75 -6.10 -10.91
N GLU A 66 5.29 -6.25 -12.16
CA GLU A 66 4.77 -5.10 -12.92
C GLU A 66 3.50 -4.53 -12.31
N LYS A 67 2.57 -5.42 -11.93
CA LYS A 67 1.34 -5.00 -11.26
C LYS A 67 1.64 -4.42 -9.88
N PHE A 68 2.62 -4.99 -9.18
CA PHE A 68 3.08 -4.45 -7.91
C PHE A 68 3.55 -3.00 -8.07
N PHE A 69 4.48 -2.74 -9.00
CA PHE A 69 5.01 -1.39 -9.18
C PHE A 69 3.96 -0.39 -9.64
N PHE A 70 3.03 -0.81 -10.48
CA PHE A 70 1.90 0.04 -10.88
C PHE A 70 1.08 0.47 -9.65
N CYS A 71 0.69 -0.48 -8.82
CA CYS A 71 -0.14 -0.20 -7.64
C CYS A 71 0.61 0.56 -6.57
N ILE A 72 1.86 0.17 -6.28
CA ILE A 72 2.61 0.81 -5.19
C ILE A 72 2.97 2.25 -5.54
N SER A 73 3.26 2.55 -6.80
CA SER A 73 3.57 3.92 -7.23
C SER A 73 2.37 4.84 -7.03
N LYS A 74 1.18 4.40 -7.39
CA LYS A 74 -0.04 5.16 -7.13
C LYS A 74 -0.32 5.26 -5.65
N GLY A 75 -0.13 4.16 -4.92
CA GLY A 75 -0.34 4.12 -3.48
C GLY A 75 0.53 5.13 -2.75
N VAL A 76 1.82 5.20 -3.08
CA VAL A 76 2.74 6.15 -2.45
C VAL A 76 2.27 7.58 -2.64
N SER A 77 1.80 7.93 -3.83
CA SER A 77 1.29 9.28 -4.11
C SER A 77 0.13 9.64 -3.17
N TYR A 78 -0.87 8.77 -3.07
CA TYR A 78 -2.02 9.01 -2.20
C TYR A 78 -1.66 8.96 -0.70
N LEU A 79 -0.76 8.06 -0.32
CA LEU A 79 -0.30 7.96 1.07
C LEU A 79 0.46 9.20 1.50
N ASN A 80 1.29 9.77 0.61
CA ASN A 80 1.97 11.04 0.87
C ASN A 80 0.96 12.18 1.03
N GLU A 81 -0.02 12.26 0.12
CA GLU A 81 -1.05 13.30 0.17
C GLU A 81 -1.85 13.25 1.46
N SER A 82 -2.07 12.07 2.01
CA SER A 82 -2.85 11.86 3.23
C SER A 82 -2.01 11.73 4.49
N ASN A 83 -0.70 11.98 4.41
CA ASN A 83 0.23 11.94 5.54
C ASN A 83 0.31 10.57 6.24
N GLN A 84 0.16 9.48 5.48
CA GLN A 84 0.25 8.12 6.00
C GLN A 84 1.70 7.61 5.94
N TRP A 85 2.56 8.22 6.77
CA TRP A 85 4.02 8.06 6.68
C TRP A 85 4.50 6.63 6.93
N GLU A 86 3.86 5.90 7.85
CA GLU A 86 4.20 4.49 8.10
C GLU A 86 4.00 3.62 6.87
N PHE A 87 2.87 3.82 6.17
CA PHE A 87 2.60 3.08 4.94
C PHE A 87 3.57 3.48 3.84
N VAL A 88 3.96 4.75 3.76
CA VAL A 88 4.96 5.21 2.79
C VAL A 88 6.28 4.49 3.03
N ALA A 89 6.73 4.42 4.28
CA ALA A 89 7.97 3.72 4.63
C ALA A 89 7.91 2.23 4.27
N ARG A 90 6.78 1.58 4.57
CA ARG A 90 6.58 0.17 4.20
C ARG A 90 6.59 -0.04 2.70
N ALA A 91 5.98 0.90 1.96
CA ALA A 91 5.95 0.83 0.49
C ALA A 91 7.36 0.88 -0.09
N TYR A 92 8.19 1.79 0.37
CA TYR A 92 9.58 1.86 -0.09
C TYR A 92 10.37 0.60 0.25
N ASN A 93 10.11 0.00 1.41
CA ASN A 93 10.75 -1.27 1.77
C ASN A 93 10.38 -2.39 0.80
N LEU A 94 9.10 -2.51 0.46
CA LEU A 94 8.64 -3.51 -0.52
C LEU A 94 9.23 -3.25 -1.90
N MET A 95 9.31 -1.98 -2.31
CA MET A 95 9.91 -1.59 -3.59
C MET A 95 11.39 -1.99 -3.64
N ALA A 96 12.11 -1.79 -2.55
CA ALA A 96 13.51 -2.17 -2.45
C ALA A 96 13.71 -3.68 -2.55
N ILE A 97 12.91 -4.45 -1.82
CA ILE A 97 12.99 -5.91 -1.85
C ILE A 97 12.71 -6.43 -3.27
N THR A 98 11.68 -5.89 -3.92
CA THR A 98 11.33 -6.28 -5.29
C THR A 98 12.45 -5.96 -6.26
N ALA A 99 13.08 -4.79 -6.11
CA ALA A 99 14.20 -4.39 -6.96
C ALA A 99 15.40 -5.34 -6.77
N ILE A 100 15.70 -5.73 -5.54
CA ILE A 100 16.76 -6.73 -5.26
C ILE A 100 16.45 -8.05 -5.95
N ASN A 101 15.22 -8.52 -5.83
CA ASN A 101 14.81 -9.79 -6.43
C ASN A 101 14.90 -9.76 -7.95
N ARG A 102 14.82 -8.57 -8.54
CA ARG A 102 15.00 -8.38 -10.00
C ARG A 102 16.44 -8.08 -10.39
N GLY A 103 17.37 -8.14 -9.44
CA GLY A 103 18.79 -7.90 -9.70
C GLY A 103 19.18 -6.43 -9.85
N ASN A 104 18.33 -5.51 -9.43
CA ASN A 104 18.60 -4.07 -9.54
C ASN A 104 19.01 -3.48 -8.18
N GLU A 105 20.23 -3.79 -7.74
CA GLU A 105 20.72 -3.34 -6.45
C GLU A 105 20.84 -1.82 -6.30
N PRO A 106 21.29 -1.05 -7.31
CA PRO A 106 21.37 0.40 -7.15
C PRO A 106 20.02 1.06 -6.87
N ILE A 107 18.98 0.65 -7.58
CA ILE A 107 17.62 1.17 -7.34
C ILE A 107 17.11 0.72 -5.98
N ALA A 108 17.41 -0.51 -5.58
CA ALA A 108 17.04 -1.02 -4.27
C ALA A 108 17.62 -0.15 -3.15
N LEU A 109 18.90 0.22 -3.28
CA LEU A 109 19.55 1.09 -2.29
C LEU A 109 18.83 2.44 -2.20
N ASP A 110 18.50 3.05 -3.35
CA ASP A 110 17.76 4.32 -3.36
C ASP A 110 16.42 4.20 -2.64
N TYR A 111 15.68 3.13 -2.86
CA TYR A 111 14.42 2.90 -2.17
C TYR A 111 14.60 2.74 -0.66
N TYR A 112 15.61 1.97 -0.22
CA TYR A 112 15.91 1.81 1.21
C TYR A 112 16.27 3.14 1.86
N LEU A 113 17.11 3.94 1.21
CA LEU A 113 17.51 5.23 1.74
C LEU A 113 16.32 6.19 1.83
N THR A 114 15.45 6.20 0.82
CA THR A 114 14.24 7.02 0.84
C THR A 114 13.34 6.60 1.98
N GLY A 115 13.11 5.31 2.16
CA GLY A 115 12.29 4.79 3.25
C GLY A 115 12.87 5.13 4.61
N LEU A 116 14.18 4.98 4.76
CA LEU A 116 14.88 5.33 6.01
C LEU A 116 14.74 6.81 6.33
N ASN A 117 14.84 7.68 5.32
CA ASN A 117 14.66 9.11 5.49
C ASN A 117 13.25 9.44 5.99
N PHE A 118 12.23 8.77 5.48
CA PHE A 118 10.86 8.91 5.99
C PHE A 118 10.77 8.49 7.46
N CYS A 119 11.37 7.37 7.83
CA CYS A 119 11.37 6.90 9.21
C CYS A 119 12.03 7.91 10.14
N THR A 120 13.16 8.46 9.74
CA THR A 120 13.92 9.44 10.53
C THR A 120 13.13 10.75 10.62
N LYS A 121 12.64 11.27 9.49
CA LYS A 121 11.94 12.56 9.43
C LYS A 121 10.67 12.57 10.26
N TYR A 122 9.91 11.47 10.26
CA TYR A 122 8.63 11.38 10.95
C TYR A 122 8.69 10.55 12.23
N GLN A 123 9.89 10.19 12.68
CA GLN A 123 10.14 9.45 13.92
C GLN A 123 9.37 8.12 13.98
N LEU A 124 9.34 7.42 12.87
CA LEU A 124 8.71 6.10 12.78
C LEU A 124 9.63 5.02 13.35
N LYS A 125 9.03 3.96 13.89
CA LYS A 125 9.79 2.84 14.47
C LYS A 125 10.02 1.68 13.52
#